data_259a3134b78d84e529b5202bd5895066
#
_entry.id   259a3134b78d84e529b5202bd5895066
#
_cell.length_a   1.000
_cell.length_b   1.000
_cell.length_c   1.000
_cell.angle_alpha   90.00
_cell.angle_beta   90.00
_cell.angle_gamma   90.00
#
_symmetry.space_group_name_H-M   'P 1'
#
loop_
_entity.id
_entity.type
_entity.pdbx_description
1 polymer ?
#
loop_
_entity_poly.entity_id
_entity_poly.type
_entity_poly.pdbx_seq_one_letter_code
_entity_poly.pdbx_strand_id
1 'polypeptide(L)'
;LVARDAVLAVELAANGFTADPHQLEAPLGYFSLYGVDAHPEVVPSALEHPRVLLEHGLNVKKYPCCYGTHRMADAALALRGRGLRARDVRSITIAVEPDGLGAIIHHRPQTGLQGKFSGEYVVAACLVDGAVRLLSFTDAAVCRPLDLRKS
;
A
#
# COMPACT_ATOMS: atom_id res chain seq x y z
N LEU A 1 6.49 9.92 10.45
CA LEU A 1 5.69 11.13 10.66
C LEU A 1 5.06 11.13 12.05
N VAL A 2 4.16 10.22 12.39
CA VAL A 2 3.41 10.21 13.67
C VAL A 2 4.32 10.30 14.90
N ALA A 3 5.34 9.46 15.01
CA ALA A 3 6.27 9.49 16.15
C ALA A 3 7.03 10.82 16.27
N ARG A 4 7.46 11.39 15.14
CA ARG A 4 8.10 12.71 15.11
C ARG A 4 7.14 13.80 15.60
N ASP A 5 5.91 13.77 15.13
CA ASP A 5 4.93 14.78 15.46
C ASP A 5 4.50 14.69 16.92
N ALA A 6 4.46 13.48 17.50
CA ALA A 6 4.23 13.27 18.93
C ALA A 6 5.36 13.87 19.78
N VAL A 7 6.62 13.65 19.42
CA VAL A 7 7.78 14.25 20.13
C VAL A 7 7.73 15.77 20.03
N LEU A 8 7.48 16.32 18.83
CA LEU A 8 7.36 17.77 18.62
C LEU A 8 6.23 18.37 19.46
N ALA A 9 5.07 17.72 19.52
CA ALA A 9 3.95 18.20 20.35
C ALA A 9 4.32 18.26 21.84
N VAL A 10 5.02 17.25 22.35
CA VAL A 10 5.50 17.24 23.75
C VAL A 10 6.51 18.36 24.00
N GLU A 11 7.45 18.57 23.08
CA GLU A 11 8.45 19.65 23.22
C GLU A 11 7.80 21.03 23.17
N LEU A 12 6.83 21.25 22.29
CA LEU A 12 6.07 22.50 22.23
C LEU A 12 5.29 22.74 23.54
N ALA A 13 4.60 21.74 24.06
CA ALA A 13 3.87 21.84 25.31
C ALA A 13 4.82 22.14 26.50
N ALA A 14 5.98 21.48 26.56
CA ALA A 14 6.99 21.73 27.58
C ALA A 14 7.54 23.17 27.52
N ASN A 15 7.51 23.82 26.35
CA ASN A 15 7.92 25.20 26.14
C ASN A 15 6.74 26.20 26.23
N GLY A 16 5.59 25.77 26.77
CA GLY A 16 4.45 26.65 27.05
C GLY A 16 3.46 26.86 25.89
N PHE A 17 3.60 26.09 24.80
CA PHE A 17 2.58 26.12 23.74
C PHE A 17 1.29 25.49 24.27
N THR A 18 0.17 26.19 24.10
CA THR A 18 -1.16 25.74 24.53
C THR A 18 -2.07 25.50 23.34
N ALA A 19 -3.02 24.60 23.49
CA ALA A 19 -4.06 24.31 22.52
C ALA A 19 -5.41 24.16 23.24
N ASP A 20 -6.49 24.09 22.47
CA ASP A 20 -7.81 23.79 23.01
C ASP A 20 -7.80 22.37 23.62
N PRO A 21 -8.12 22.23 24.94
CA PRO A 21 -8.14 20.92 25.58
C PRO A 21 -9.22 19.98 25.01
N HIS A 22 -10.21 20.50 24.31
CA HIS A 22 -11.32 19.75 23.72
C HIS A 22 -11.15 19.54 22.21
N GLN A 23 -9.99 19.78 21.64
CA GLN A 23 -9.74 19.72 20.18
C GLN A 23 -10.08 18.36 19.55
N LEU A 24 -10.06 17.28 20.30
CA LEU A 24 -10.39 15.96 19.79
C LEU A 24 -11.91 15.75 19.67
N GLU A 25 -12.67 16.07 20.74
CA GLU A 25 -14.09 15.77 20.88
C GLU A 25 -15.03 16.94 20.57
N ALA A 26 -14.53 18.15 20.37
CA ALA A 26 -15.34 19.32 20.05
C ALA A 26 -16.17 19.14 18.77
N PRO A 27 -17.28 19.88 18.57
CA PRO A 27 -18.12 19.78 17.37
C PRO A 27 -17.40 19.97 16.04
N LEU A 28 -16.30 20.74 16.02
CA LEU A 28 -15.39 20.88 14.87
C LEU A 28 -14.01 20.29 15.16
N GLY A 29 -13.95 19.40 16.14
CA GLY A 29 -12.74 18.72 16.54
C GLY A 29 -12.35 17.56 15.61
N TYR A 30 -11.26 16.90 15.95
CA TYR A 30 -10.67 15.84 15.14
C TYR A 30 -11.65 14.71 14.81
N PHE A 31 -12.37 14.21 15.80
CA PHE A 31 -13.29 13.09 15.59
C PHE A 31 -14.49 13.45 14.72
N SER A 32 -15.00 14.68 14.81
CA SER A 32 -16.12 15.10 13.95
C SER A 32 -15.70 15.37 12.50
N LEU A 33 -14.45 15.78 12.26
CA LEU A 33 -13.95 16.10 10.93
C LEU A 33 -13.39 14.88 10.18
N TYR A 34 -12.80 13.94 10.90
CA TYR A 34 -12.06 12.83 10.29
C TYR A 34 -12.61 11.45 10.66
N GLY A 35 -13.46 11.34 11.66
CA GLY A 35 -14.04 10.09 12.11
C GLY A 35 -15.45 9.90 11.56
N VAL A 36 -15.65 8.92 10.69
CA VAL A 36 -16.98 8.41 10.37
C VAL A 36 -17.32 7.39 11.44
N ASP A 37 -18.44 7.59 12.16
CA ASP A 37 -18.84 6.75 13.29
C ASP A 37 -17.74 6.65 14.39
N ALA A 38 -17.11 7.77 14.70
CA ALA A 38 -16.07 7.82 15.71
C ALA A 38 -16.61 7.50 17.11
N HIS A 39 -15.92 6.61 17.82
CA HIS A 39 -16.19 6.21 19.19
C HIS A 39 -15.05 6.66 20.11
N PRO A 40 -14.95 7.97 20.44
CA PRO A 40 -13.84 8.50 21.23
C PRO A 40 -13.75 7.89 22.63
N GLU A 41 -14.86 7.37 23.16
CA GLU A 41 -14.93 6.71 24.46
C GLU A 41 -14.09 5.44 24.58
N VAL A 42 -13.73 4.80 23.45
CA VAL A 42 -12.88 3.61 23.47
C VAL A 42 -11.38 3.94 23.47
N VAL A 43 -10.99 5.19 23.19
CA VAL A 43 -9.59 5.58 23.09
C VAL A 43 -8.83 5.39 24.43
N PRO A 44 -9.36 5.78 25.60
CA PRO A 44 -8.65 5.56 26.87
C PRO A 44 -8.34 4.08 27.11
N SER A 45 -9.31 3.19 26.93
CA SER A 45 -9.11 1.76 27.14
C SER A 45 -8.14 1.15 26.11
N ALA A 46 -8.15 1.63 24.87
CA ALA A 46 -7.18 1.21 23.85
C ALA A 46 -5.74 1.62 24.19
N LEU A 47 -5.56 2.77 24.85
CA LEU A 47 -4.24 3.23 25.30
C LEU A 47 -3.72 2.47 26.53
N GLU A 48 -4.60 1.90 27.34
CA GLU A 48 -4.23 1.03 28.47
C GLU A 48 -3.62 -0.31 27.99
N HIS A 49 -3.90 -0.70 26.75
CA HIS A 49 -3.42 -1.92 26.13
C HIS A 49 -2.42 -1.64 24.99
N PRO A 50 -1.20 -1.11 25.27
CA PRO A 50 -0.25 -0.71 24.22
C PRO A 50 0.38 -1.90 23.46
N ARG A 51 -0.26 -3.08 23.49
CA ARG A 51 0.28 -4.34 22.96
C ARG A 51 -0.15 -4.65 21.54
N VAL A 52 -0.91 -3.78 20.87
CA VAL A 52 -1.39 -3.99 19.49
C VAL A 52 -0.27 -4.41 18.55
N LEU A 53 0.91 -3.79 18.67
CA LEU A 53 2.08 -4.15 17.90
C LEU A 53 2.61 -5.56 18.25
N LEU A 54 2.55 -5.96 19.51
CA LEU A 54 2.98 -7.30 19.94
C LEU A 54 1.97 -8.38 19.54
N GLU A 55 0.69 -8.06 19.59
CA GLU A 55 -0.41 -8.99 19.26
C GLU A 55 -0.56 -9.18 17.75
N HIS A 56 -0.51 -8.09 16.97
CA HIS A 56 -0.71 -8.12 15.52
C HIS A 56 0.59 -8.13 14.71
N GLY A 57 1.73 -7.79 15.33
CA GLY A 57 3.03 -7.72 14.67
C GLY A 57 3.12 -6.62 13.62
N LEU A 58 4.10 -6.76 12.75
CA LEU A 58 4.32 -5.90 11.59
C LEU A 58 4.13 -6.69 10.30
N ASN A 59 3.31 -6.17 9.41
CA ASN A 59 3.15 -6.71 8.07
C ASN A 59 4.26 -6.17 7.15
N VAL A 60 5.22 -7.04 6.82
CA VAL A 60 6.29 -6.70 5.85
C VAL A 60 5.81 -7.03 4.44
N LYS A 61 5.87 -6.05 3.55
CA LYS A 61 5.50 -6.27 2.15
C LYS A 61 6.51 -7.17 1.45
N LYS A 62 6.04 -8.25 0.82
CA LYS A 62 6.84 -9.14 -0.01
C LYS A 62 7.32 -8.45 -1.29
N TYR A 63 6.47 -7.58 -1.87
CA TYR A 63 6.77 -6.80 -3.07
C TYR A 63 6.65 -5.31 -2.79
N PRO A 64 7.48 -4.46 -3.42
CA PRO A 64 7.49 -3.02 -3.16
C PRO A 64 6.39 -2.26 -3.93
N CYS A 65 5.16 -2.78 -3.88
CA CYS A 65 3.98 -2.22 -4.56
C CYS A 65 2.74 -2.26 -3.66
N CYS A 66 1.59 -1.90 -4.18
CA CYS A 66 0.33 -1.98 -3.46
C CYS A 66 0.05 -3.42 -3.04
N TYR A 67 -0.41 -3.61 -1.80
CA TYR A 67 -0.67 -4.94 -1.24
C TYR A 67 -1.72 -5.73 -2.06
N GLY A 68 -2.70 -5.03 -2.64
CA GLY A 68 -3.71 -5.64 -3.50
C GLY A 68 -3.14 -6.36 -4.73
N THR A 69 -1.92 -6.01 -5.18
CA THR A 69 -1.27 -6.68 -6.31
C THR A 69 -0.42 -7.90 -5.91
N HIS A 70 -0.19 -8.15 -4.62
CA HIS A 70 0.73 -9.21 -4.19
C HIS A 70 0.27 -10.60 -4.59
N ARG A 71 -1.04 -10.90 -4.44
CA ARG A 71 -1.60 -12.19 -4.87
C ARG A 71 -1.51 -12.41 -6.37
N MET A 72 -1.68 -11.34 -7.16
CA MET A 72 -1.51 -11.37 -8.61
C MET A 72 -0.06 -11.65 -8.98
N ALA A 73 0.89 -11.01 -8.29
CA ALA A 73 2.32 -11.24 -8.48
C ALA A 73 2.70 -12.69 -8.14
N ASP A 74 2.24 -13.21 -7.00
CA ASP A 74 2.49 -14.60 -6.61
C ASP A 74 1.95 -15.59 -7.65
N ALA A 75 0.73 -15.40 -8.13
CA ALA A 75 0.12 -16.26 -9.15
C ALA A 75 0.91 -16.21 -10.46
N ALA A 76 1.28 -15.02 -10.95
CA ALA A 76 2.05 -14.86 -12.17
C ALA A 76 3.45 -15.49 -12.07
N LEU A 77 4.15 -15.29 -10.95
CA LEU A 77 5.45 -15.91 -10.71
C LEU A 77 5.37 -17.43 -10.59
N ALA A 78 4.31 -17.95 -9.97
CA ALA A 78 4.09 -19.39 -9.87
C ALA A 78 3.85 -20.02 -11.25
N LEU A 79 3.05 -19.38 -12.12
CA LEU A 79 2.83 -19.82 -13.50
C LEU A 79 4.13 -19.78 -14.31
N ARG A 80 4.91 -18.70 -14.19
CA ARG A 80 6.24 -18.61 -14.82
C ARG A 80 7.17 -19.72 -14.32
N GLY A 81 7.16 -20.02 -13.02
CA GLY A 81 7.95 -21.12 -12.42
C GLY A 81 7.57 -22.50 -12.97
N ARG A 82 6.32 -22.66 -13.42
CA ARG A 82 5.85 -23.88 -14.11
C ARG A 82 6.15 -23.92 -15.61
N GLY A 83 6.87 -22.94 -16.12
CA GLY A 83 7.32 -22.90 -17.51
C GLY A 83 6.55 -21.96 -18.43
N LEU A 84 5.50 -21.27 -17.95
CA LEU A 84 4.81 -20.27 -18.77
C LEU A 84 5.77 -19.14 -19.14
N ARG A 85 5.79 -18.78 -20.42
CA ARG A 85 6.58 -17.65 -20.93
C ARG A 85 5.65 -16.53 -21.37
N ALA A 86 6.06 -15.28 -21.20
CA ALA A 86 5.25 -14.12 -21.56
C ALA A 86 4.85 -14.14 -23.05
N ARG A 87 5.71 -14.64 -23.94
CA ARG A 87 5.45 -14.80 -25.37
C ARG A 87 4.29 -15.78 -25.71
N ASP A 88 4.01 -16.70 -24.78
CA ASP A 88 2.95 -17.72 -24.97
C ASP A 88 1.59 -17.23 -24.49
N VAL A 89 1.53 -16.05 -23.86
CA VAL A 89 0.34 -15.49 -23.27
C VAL A 89 -0.40 -14.63 -24.28
N ARG A 90 -1.67 -15.00 -24.55
CA ARG A 90 -2.57 -14.21 -25.41
C ARG A 90 -3.38 -13.19 -24.61
N SER A 91 -3.89 -13.60 -23.46
CA SER A 91 -4.70 -12.75 -22.58
C SER A 91 -4.56 -13.22 -21.14
N ILE A 92 -4.80 -12.31 -20.20
CA ILE A 92 -4.79 -12.57 -18.77
C ILE A 92 -6.08 -12.05 -18.18
N THR A 93 -6.80 -12.91 -17.47
CA THR A 93 -7.95 -12.54 -16.67
C THR A 93 -7.65 -12.82 -15.21
N ILE A 94 -7.86 -11.83 -14.35
CA ILE A 94 -7.63 -11.93 -12.91
C ILE A 94 -8.97 -11.73 -12.21
N ALA A 95 -9.46 -12.77 -11.57
CA ALA A 95 -10.62 -12.67 -10.69
C ALA A 95 -10.14 -12.25 -9.29
N VAL A 96 -10.81 -11.25 -8.73
CA VAL A 96 -10.55 -10.73 -7.38
C VAL A 96 -11.88 -10.60 -6.64
N GLU A 97 -11.79 -10.58 -5.30
CA GLU A 97 -12.95 -10.27 -4.47
C GLU A 97 -13.51 -8.87 -4.78
N PRO A 98 -14.80 -8.65 -4.61
CA PRO A 98 -15.39 -7.33 -4.66
C PRO A 98 -14.57 -6.37 -3.78
N ASP A 99 -14.37 -5.14 -4.24
CA ASP A 99 -13.58 -4.10 -3.58
C ASP A 99 -12.06 -4.38 -3.41
N GLY A 100 -11.58 -5.55 -3.84
CA GLY A 100 -10.16 -5.92 -3.78
C GLY A 100 -9.23 -5.04 -4.62
N LEU A 101 -9.77 -4.24 -5.54
CA LEU A 101 -9.02 -3.39 -6.46
C LEU A 101 -9.14 -1.89 -6.15
N GLY A 102 -9.75 -1.47 -5.06
CA GLY A 102 -10.03 -0.04 -4.78
C GLY A 102 -8.81 0.88 -4.87
N ALA A 103 -7.62 0.39 -4.58
CA ALA A 103 -6.38 1.15 -4.73
C ALA A 103 -5.62 0.87 -6.05
N ILE A 104 -6.08 -0.07 -6.88
CA ILE A 104 -5.41 -0.47 -8.13
C ILE A 104 -6.08 0.26 -9.28
N ILE A 105 -5.75 1.53 -9.44
CA ILE A 105 -6.48 2.48 -10.30
C ILE A 105 -5.77 2.81 -11.62
N HIS A 106 -4.54 2.35 -11.83
CA HIS A 106 -3.76 2.69 -13.01
C HIS A 106 -3.69 1.53 -14.00
N HIS A 107 -4.43 1.61 -15.11
CA HIS A 107 -4.44 0.59 -16.16
C HIS A 107 -3.26 0.72 -17.14
N ARG A 108 -2.76 1.93 -17.37
CA ARG A 108 -1.62 2.24 -18.26
C ARG A 108 -0.66 3.19 -17.55
N PRO A 109 0.12 2.69 -16.60
CA PRO A 109 0.98 3.54 -15.80
C PRO A 109 2.07 4.20 -16.66
N GLN A 110 2.37 5.47 -16.37
CA GLN A 110 3.39 6.27 -17.04
C GLN A 110 4.55 6.61 -16.10
N THR A 111 4.41 6.31 -14.82
CA THR A 111 5.45 6.56 -13.82
C THR A 111 5.63 5.34 -12.92
N GLY A 112 6.79 5.26 -12.27
CA GLY A 112 7.06 4.19 -11.30
C GLY A 112 6.04 4.17 -10.15
N LEU A 113 5.59 5.34 -9.70
CA LEU A 113 4.56 5.43 -8.67
C LEU A 113 3.23 4.83 -9.15
N GLN A 114 2.77 5.19 -10.35
CA GLN A 114 1.57 4.60 -10.95
C GLN A 114 1.71 3.09 -11.13
N GLY A 115 2.89 2.62 -11.53
CA GLY A 115 3.19 1.19 -11.67
C GLY A 115 2.97 0.39 -10.39
N LYS A 116 3.22 0.99 -9.22
CA LYS A 116 2.96 0.35 -7.91
C LYS A 116 1.47 0.11 -7.65
N PHE A 117 0.59 0.79 -8.36
CA PHE A 117 -0.87 0.73 -8.24
C PHE A 117 -1.52 0.24 -9.55
N SER A 118 -0.79 -0.55 -10.36
CA SER A 118 -1.26 -1.17 -11.59
C SER A 118 -1.13 -2.69 -11.49
N GLY A 119 -2.24 -3.39 -11.51
CA GLY A 119 -2.27 -4.85 -11.54
C GLY A 119 -1.67 -5.40 -12.83
N GLU A 120 -2.03 -4.79 -13.96
CA GLU A 120 -1.56 -5.18 -15.30
C GLU A 120 -0.04 -5.06 -15.39
N TYR A 121 0.52 -3.94 -14.91
CA TYR A 121 1.97 -3.75 -14.93
C TYR A 121 2.69 -4.76 -14.05
N VAL A 122 2.22 -4.97 -12.81
CA VAL A 122 2.83 -5.91 -11.87
C VAL A 122 2.84 -7.32 -12.43
N VAL A 123 1.73 -7.77 -13.00
CA VAL A 123 1.64 -9.11 -13.62
C VAL A 123 2.55 -9.21 -14.84
N ALA A 124 2.57 -8.19 -15.71
CA ALA A 124 3.46 -8.15 -16.87
C ALA A 124 4.93 -8.21 -16.45
N ALA A 125 5.35 -7.43 -15.44
CA ALA A 125 6.70 -7.46 -14.90
C ALA A 125 7.07 -8.84 -14.32
N CYS A 126 6.15 -9.51 -13.61
CA CYS A 126 6.35 -10.87 -13.13
C CYS A 126 6.61 -11.87 -14.28
N LEU A 127 5.82 -11.79 -15.35
CA LEU A 127 5.93 -12.71 -16.48
C LEU A 127 7.15 -12.42 -17.35
N VAL A 128 7.50 -11.16 -17.57
CA VAL A 128 8.63 -10.77 -18.44
C VAL A 128 9.96 -10.84 -17.68
N ASP A 129 10.04 -10.24 -16.50
CA ASP A 129 11.29 -10.11 -15.75
C ASP A 129 11.53 -11.28 -14.78
N GLY A 130 10.49 -12.03 -14.43
CA GLY A 130 10.57 -13.09 -13.45
C GLY A 130 10.70 -12.61 -12.01
N ALA A 131 10.56 -11.31 -11.76
CA ALA A 131 10.63 -10.72 -10.44
C ALA A 131 10.01 -9.33 -10.41
N VAL A 132 9.54 -8.91 -9.23
CA VAL A 132 9.13 -7.54 -8.93
C VAL A 132 10.02 -7.00 -7.81
N ARG A 133 10.83 -6.00 -8.13
CA ARG A 133 11.83 -5.38 -7.24
C ARG A 133 11.63 -3.87 -7.19
N LEU A 134 12.35 -3.17 -6.32
CA LEU A 134 12.32 -1.71 -6.25
C LEU A 134 12.60 -1.05 -7.61
N LEU A 135 13.59 -1.55 -8.34
CA LEU A 135 13.95 -1.05 -9.67
C LEU A 135 12.88 -1.30 -10.74
N SER A 136 11.94 -2.21 -10.52
CA SER A 136 10.78 -2.40 -11.40
C SER A 136 9.85 -1.19 -11.40
N PHE A 137 9.94 -0.30 -10.40
CA PHE A 137 9.08 0.86 -10.25
C PHE A 137 9.83 2.19 -10.44
N THR A 138 10.78 2.22 -11.35
CA THR A 138 11.30 3.46 -11.93
C THR A 138 10.46 3.85 -13.15
N ASP A 139 10.41 5.14 -13.48
CA ASP A 139 9.68 5.62 -14.66
C ASP A 139 10.21 4.95 -15.94
N ALA A 140 11.52 4.82 -16.05
CA ALA A 140 12.16 4.14 -17.18
C ALA A 140 11.75 2.65 -17.28
N ALA A 141 11.61 1.95 -16.16
CA ALA A 141 11.18 0.54 -16.17
C ALA A 141 9.70 0.40 -16.55
N VAL A 142 8.85 1.32 -16.10
CA VAL A 142 7.41 1.29 -16.39
C VAL A 142 7.13 1.65 -17.85
N CYS A 143 7.82 2.65 -18.40
CA CYS A 143 7.64 3.14 -19.77
C CYS A 143 8.40 2.35 -20.83
N ARG A 144 9.25 1.38 -20.44
CA ARG A 144 10.02 0.59 -21.40
C ARG A 144 9.10 -0.27 -22.29
N PRO A 145 9.43 -0.44 -23.58
CA PRO A 145 8.80 -1.45 -24.39
C PRO A 145 9.05 -2.84 -23.79
N LEU A 146 8.01 -3.63 -23.58
CA LEU A 146 8.13 -5.01 -23.13
C LEU A 146 8.57 -5.88 -24.30
N ASP A 147 9.82 -6.35 -24.28
CA ASP A 147 10.31 -7.33 -25.26
C ASP A 147 9.91 -8.74 -24.81
N LEU A 148 8.75 -9.18 -25.29
CA LEU A 148 8.21 -10.51 -24.97
C LEU A 148 9.05 -11.66 -25.52
N ARG A 149 10.04 -11.38 -26.40
CA ARG A 149 10.90 -12.42 -27.00
C ARG A 149 12.03 -12.86 -26.08
N LYS A 150 12.37 -12.03 -25.09
CA LYS A 150 13.46 -12.29 -24.13
C LYS A 150 13.03 -13.02 -22.87
N SER A 151 11.76 -13.34 -22.74
CA SER A 151 11.18 -13.97 -21.55
C SER A 151 11.01 -15.48 -21.70
#